data_9af650e0d21cc8417d2336537cb5af20
#
_entry.id   9af650e0d21cc8417d2336537cb5af20
#
_cell.length_a   1.000
_cell.length_b   1.000
_cell.length_c   1.000
_cell.angle_alpha   90.00
_cell.angle_beta   90.00
_cell.angle_gamma   90.00
#
_symmetry.space_group_name_H-M   'P 1'
#
loop_
_entity.id
_entity.type
_entity.pdbx_description
1 polymer ?
#
loop_
_entity_poly.entity_id
_entity_poly.type
_entity_poly.pdbx_seq_one_letter_code
_entity_poly.pdbx_strand_id
1 'polypeptide(L)'
;MKKTIFIIAIIVCLASCTNQKPLYSWYNYNNVSYNYLKNADEQSTQQMIETYQKIIEKQKGTRQAVPPGIYADYGFLLLQANREEEGKAMLMKEIALYPESKIFIDRILKMMEK
;
A
#
# COMPACT_ATOMS: atom_id res chain seq x y z
N MET A 1 21.77 -46.06 -10.53
CA MET A 1 20.83 -45.76 -9.45
C MET A 1 21.20 -44.48 -8.66
N LYS A 2 22.44 -44.31 -8.22
CA LYS A 2 22.83 -43.09 -7.47
C LYS A 2 22.69 -41.79 -8.29
N LYS A 3 23.01 -41.82 -9.58
CA LYS A 3 22.89 -40.68 -10.48
C LYS A 3 21.44 -40.27 -10.72
N THR A 4 20.51 -41.24 -10.81
CA THR A 4 19.06 -40.98 -11.01
C THR A 4 18.44 -40.37 -9.76
N ILE A 5 18.82 -40.80 -8.57
CA ILE A 5 18.36 -40.23 -7.28
C ILE A 5 18.86 -38.79 -7.14
N PHE A 6 20.09 -38.49 -7.56
CA PHE A 6 20.65 -37.16 -7.52
C PHE A 6 19.93 -36.18 -8.47
N ILE A 7 19.61 -36.64 -9.68
CA ILE A 7 18.86 -35.88 -10.67
C ILE A 7 17.42 -35.57 -10.18
N ILE A 8 16.76 -36.55 -9.57
CA ILE A 8 15.42 -36.38 -8.99
C ILE A 8 15.47 -35.38 -7.83
N ALA A 9 16.48 -35.44 -6.98
CA ALA A 9 16.66 -34.48 -5.87
C ALA A 9 16.84 -33.03 -6.38
N ILE A 10 17.59 -32.81 -7.46
CA ILE A 10 17.79 -31.51 -8.08
C ILE A 10 16.46 -30.97 -8.64
N ILE A 11 15.67 -31.81 -9.31
CA ILE A 11 14.37 -31.41 -9.88
C ILE A 11 13.39 -31.00 -8.77
N VAL A 12 13.38 -31.71 -7.64
CA VAL A 12 12.53 -31.37 -6.49
C VAL A 12 12.96 -30.05 -5.86
N CYS A 13 14.27 -29.76 -5.76
CA CYS A 13 14.77 -28.48 -5.26
C CYS A 13 14.40 -27.29 -6.16
N LEU A 14 14.36 -27.47 -7.49
CA LEU A 14 13.95 -26.44 -8.43
C LEU A 14 12.45 -26.16 -8.40
N ALA A 15 11.63 -27.15 -8.06
CA ALA A 15 10.18 -27.01 -7.94
C ALA A 15 9.75 -26.28 -6.65
N SER A 16 10.62 -26.14 -5.65
CA SER A 16 10.28 -25.54 -4.37
C SER A 16 10.30 -24.01 -4.35
N CYS A 17 10.70 -23.36 -5.46
CA CYS A 17 10.78 -21.89 -5.57
C CYS A 17 9.52 -21.22 -6.11
N THR A 18 8.42 -21.92 -6.27
CA THR A 18 7.20 -21.41 -6.91
C THR A 18 6.09 -21.15 -5.88
N ASN A 19 5.45 -19.98 -5.99
CA ASN A 19 4.23 -19.55 -5.28
C ASN A 19 4.44 -18.89 -3.92
N GLN A 20 5.26 -17.83 -3.88
CA GLN A 20 5.15 -16.88 -2.77
C GLN A 20 3.92 -16.00 -3.00
N LYS A 21 2.94 -16.08 -2.11
CA LYS A 21 1.81 -15.13 -2.11
C LYS A 21 2.34 -13.73 -1.77
N PRO A 22 1.82 -12.67 -2.42
CA PRO A 22 2.27 -11.31 -2.13
C PRO A 22 1.98 -10.93 -0.67
N LEU A 23 2.87 -10.15 -0.09
CA LEU A 23 2.72 -9.66 1.28
C LEU A 23 1.49 -8.75 1.43
N TYR A 24 1.21 -7.95 0.41
CA TYR A 24 0.13 -6.96 0.37
C TYR A 24 -0.63 -7.03 -0.95
N SER A 25 -1.91 -6.69 -0.91
CA SER A 25 -2.74 -6.50 -2.10
C SER A 25 -2.73 -5.02 -2.48
N TRP A 26 -2.07 -4.71 -3.59
CA TRP A 26 -1.96 -3.34 -4.12
C TRP A 26 -3.02 -3.02 -5.19
N TYR A 27 -3.69 -4.05 -5.73
CA TYR A 27 -4.66 -3.92 -6.82
C TYR A 27 -4.08 -3.13 -8.01
N ASN A 28 -4.80 -2.11 -8.48
CA ASN A 28 -4.36 -1.26 -9.59
C ASN A 28 -3.58 -0.02 -9.15
N TYR A 29 -3.02 0.00 -7.96
CA TYR A 29 -2.36 1.17 -7.38
C TYR A 29 -1.38 1.83 -8.36
N ASN A 30 -0.52 1.08 -9.02
CA ASN A 30 0.48 1.63 -9.93
C ASN A 30 -0.13 2.43 -11.09
N ASN A 31 -1.15 1.86 -11.75
CA ASN A 31 -1.82 2.51 -12.87
C ASN A 31 -2.63 3.72 -12.42
N VAL A 32 -3.35 3.59 -11.32
CA VAL A 32 -4.21 4.64 -10.79
C VAL A 32 -3.37 5.82 -10.27
N SER A 33 -2.28 5.55 -9.54
CA SER A 33 -1.38 6.60 -9.06
C SER A 33 -0.67 7.32 -10.21
N TYR A 34 -0.26 6.61 -11.24
CA TYR A 34 0.30 7.20 -12.43
C TYR A 34 -0.69 8.16 -13.12
N ASN A 35 -1.94 7.71 -13.30
CA ASN A 35 -2.99 8.53 -13.91
C ASN A 35 -3.32 9.76 -13.07
N TYR A 36 -3.34 9.61 -11.75
CA TYR A 36 -3.54 10.73 -10.83
C TYR A 36 -2.43 11.77 -10.96
N LEU A 37 -1.17 11.33 -10.95
CA LEU A 37 -0.02 12.23 -11.10
C LEU A 37 0.03 12.92 -12.47
N LYS A 38 -0.41 12.23 -13.51
CA LYS A 38 -0.40 12.75 -14.88
C LYS A 38 -1.53 13.75 -15.13
N ASN A 39 -2.73 13.45 -14.70
CA ASN A 39 -3.95 14.19 -15.06
C ASN A 39 -4.40 15.17 -13.96
N ALA A 40 -4.23 14.80 -12.69
CA ALA A 40 -4.60 15.59 -11.51
C ALA A 40 -6.02 16.19 -11.59
N ASP A 41 -6.95 15.47 -12.23
CA ASP A 41 -8.35 15.87 -12.40
C ASP A 41 -9.25 15.20 -11.36
N GLU A 42 -10.53 15.59 -11.35
CA GLU A 42 -11.50 15.06 -10.40
C GLU A 42 -11.71 13.55 -10.57
N GLN A 43 -11.74 13.06 -11.82
CA GLN A 43 -11.92 11.63 -12.11
C GLN A 43 -10.74 10.80 -11.60
N SER A 44 -9.50 11.21 -11.89
CA SER A 44 -8.30 10.50 -11.42
C SER A 44 -8.16 10.55 -9.89
N THR A 45 -8.56 11.65 -9.26
CA THR A 45 -8.61 11.79 -7.81
C THR A 45 -9.60 10.80 -7.19
N GLN A 46 -10.79 10.70 -7.75
CA GLN A 46 -11.81 9.77 -7.28
C GLN A 46 -11.35 8.32 -7.42
N GLN A 47 -10.75 7.95 -8.54
CA GLN A 47 -10.18 6.62 -8.74
C GLN A 47 -9.08 6.30 -7.73
N MET A 48 -8.26 7.30 -7.38
CA MET A 48 -7.22 7.14 -6.37
C MET A 48 -7.82 6.88 -4.99
N ILE A 49 -8.83 7.64 -4.59
CA ILE A 49 -9.57 7.43 -3.33
C ILE A 49 -10.16 6.02 -3.27
N GLU A 50 -10.84 5.58 -4.31
CA GLU A 50 -11.43 4.23 -4.38
C GLU A 50 -10.38 3.13 -4.28
N THR A 51 -9.20 3.36 -4.88
CA THR A 51 -8.09 2.41 -4.80
C THR A 51 -7.53 2.32 -3.38
N TYR A 52 -7.34 3.45 -2.69
CA TYR A 52 -6.93 3.45 -1.29
C TYR A 52 -7.94 2.70 -0.41
N GLN A 53 -9.23 2.99 -0.57
CA GLN A 53 -10.29 2.31 0.18
C GLN A 53 -10.26 0.80 -0.05
N LYS A 54 -10.08 0.37 -1.29
CA LYS A 54 -10.01 -1.04 -1.64
C LYS A 54 -8.79 -1.73 -1.02
N ILE A 55 -7.62 -1.09 -1.03
CA ILE A 55 -6.41 -1.61 -0.38
C ILE A 55 -6.63 -1.76 1.13
N ILE A 56 -7.29 -0.79 1.76
CA ILE A 56 -7.54 -0.78 3.20
C ILE A 56 -8.60 -1.82 3.59
N GLU A 57 -9.73 -1.85 2.90
CA GLU A 57 -10.89 -2.66 3.29
C GLU A 57 -10.83 -4.10 2.81
N LYS A 58 -10.17 -4.34 1.68
CA LYS A 58 -10.14 -5.65 1.01
C LYS A 58 -8.72 -6.21 0.92
N GLN A 59 -7.95 -6.05 1.97
CA GLN A 59 -6.57 -6.56 1.99
C GLN A 59 -6.55 -8.07 2.01
N LYS A 60 -5.86 -8.69 1.04
CA LYS A 60 -5.71 -10.14 0.88
C LYS A 60 -4.25 -10.60 0.96
N GLY A 61 -3.33 -9.70 1.22
CA GLY A 61 -1.91 -10.05 1.36
C GLY A 61 -1.65 -10.94 2.57
N THR A 62 -0.56 -11.67 2.57
CA THR A 62 -0.22 -12.62 3.65
C THR A 62 -0.01 -11.94 4.99
N ARG A 63 0.37 -10.67 5.01
CA ARG A 63 0.53 -9.90 6.25
C ARG A 63 -0.79 -9.48 6.88
N GLN A 64 -1.88 -9.52 6.15
CA GLN A 64 -3.21 -9.11 6.62
C GLN A 64 -3.22 -7.71 7.26
N ALA A 65 -2.35 -6.83 6.77
CA ALA A 65 -2.23 -5.46 7.24
C ALA A 65 -2.15 -4.52 6.04
N VAL A 66 -2.59 -3.28 6.23
CA VAL A 66 -2.47 -2.24 5.21
C VAL A 66 -0.99 -1.93 4.97
N PRO A 67 -0.54 -1.84 3.70
CA PRO A 67 0.85 -1.55 3.40
C PRO A 67 1.33 -0.24 4.03
N PRO A 68 2.62 -0.16 4.42
CA PRO A 68 3.18 1.09 4.93
C PRO A 68 3.01 2.24 3.93
N GLY A 69 2.56 3.39 4.41
CA GLY A 69 2.38 4.59 3.60
C GLY A 69 0.99 4.78 3.01
N ILE A 70 0.16 3.77 2.93
CA ILE A 70 -1.18 3.87 2.31
C ILE A 70 -2.10 4.80 3.11
N TYR A 71 -2.17 4.65 4.42
CA TYR A 71 -2.96 5.56 5.26
C TYR A 71 -2.42 6.99 5.20
N ALA A 72 -1.09 7.16 5.15
CA ALA A 72 -0.46 8.48 5.05
C ALA A 72 -0.79 9.16 3.72
N ASP A 73 -0.62 8.46 2.60
CA ASP A 73 -0.92 8.98 1.27
C ASP A 73 -2.41 9.32 1.12
N TYR A 74 -3.28 8.43 1.58
CA TYR A 74 -4.72 8.66 1.55
C TYR A 74 -5.12 9.85 2.43
N GLY A 75 -4.58 9.92 3.63
CA GLY A 75 -4.80 11.04 4.54
C GLY A 75 -4.37 12.37 3.92
N PHE A 76 -3.20 12.41 3.32
CA PHE A 76 -2.70 13.60 2.62
C PHE A 76 -3.60 14.02 1.45
N LEU A 77 -4.05 13.06 0.64
CA LEU A 77 -4.98 13.32 -0.45
C LEU A 77 -6.31 13.92 0.05
N LEU A 78 -6.85 13.39 1.14
CA LEU A 78 -8.07 13.92 1.77
C LEU A 78 -7.88 15.34 2.29
N LEU A 79 -6.73 15.64 2.89
CA LEU A 79 -6.40 16.99 3.34
C LEU A 79 -6.36 17.97 2.16
N GLN A 80 -5.76 17.59 1.04
CA GLN A 80 -5.74 18.40 -0.17
C GLN A 80 -7.13 18.61 -0.78
N ALA A 81 -8.04 17.66 -0.56
CA ALA A 81 -9.44 17.75 -1.00
C ALA A 81 -10.36 18.48 0.00
N ASN A 82 -9.79 19.20 0.98
CA ASN A 82 -10.51 19.90 2.04
C ASN A 82 -11.36 18.99 2.96
N ARG A 83 -11.05 17.71 3.02
CA ARG A 83 -11.66 16.73 3.94
C ARG A 83 -10.75 16.54 5.16
N GLU A 84 -10.60 17.61 5.94
CA GLU A 84 -9.57 17.71 6.97
C GLU A 84 -9.70 16.66 8.07
N GLU A 85 -10.89 16.47 8.63
CA GLU A 85 -11.11 15.52 9.73
C GLU A 85 -10.84 14.08 9.29
N GLU A 86 -11.30 13.71 8.11
CA GLU A 86 -11.06 12.38 7.55
C GLU A 86 -9.57 12.16 7.25
N GLY A 87 -8.91 13.18 6.68
CA GLY A 87 -7.48 13.13 6.39
C GLY A 87 -6.64 12.94 7.65
N LYS A 88 -6.90 13.72 8.69
CA LYS A 88 -6.22 13.57 9.98
C LYS A 88 -6.45 12.19 10.59
N ALA A 89 -7.67 11.67 10.51
CA ALA A 89 -7.97 10.33 11.01
C ALA A 89 -7.14 9.25 10.30
N MET A 90 -6.95 9.35 8.98
CA MET A 90 -6.10 8.42 8.24
C MET A 90 -4.63 8.54 8.63
N LEU A 91 -4.12 9.75 8.80
CA LEU A 91 -2.74 9.97 9.27
C LEU A 91 -2.52 9.35 10.66
N MET A 92 -3.48 9.46 11.55
CA MET A 92 -3.39 8.84 12.88
C MET A 92 -3.41 7.31 12.82
N LYS A 93 -4.15 6.73 11.87
CA LYS A 93 -4.13 5.28 11.62
C LYS A 93 -2.75 4.80 11.14
N GLU A 94 -2.07 5.59 10.31
CA GLU A 94 -0.71 5.29 9.89
C GLU A 94 0.24 5.22 11.09
N ILE A 95 0.19 6.22 11.98
CA ILE A 95 1.02 6.25 13.18
C ILE A 95 0.71 5.05 14.10
N ALA A 96 -0.56 4.69 14.25
CA ALA A 96 -0.96 3.57 15.08
C ALA A 96 -0.42 2.23 14.57
N LEU A 97 -0.43 2.05 13.24
CA LEU A 97 0.04 0.82 12.60
C LEU A 97 1.57 0.81 12.41
N TYR A 98 2.15 1.96 12.08
CA TYR A 98 3.58 2.16 11.83
C TYR A 98 4.09 3.35 12.64
N PRO A 99 4.43 3.17 13.93
CA PRO A 99 4.83 4.27 14.82
C PRO A 99 6.04 5.08 14.35
N GLU A 100 6.91 4.47 13.56
CA GLU A 100 8.07 5.13 12.94
C GLU A 100 7.67 6.26 11.97
N SER A 101 6.44 6.25 11.47
CA SER A 101 5.91 7.28 10.57
C SER A 101 5.59 8.60 11.29
N LYS A 102 5.56 8.62 12.62
CA LYS A 102 5.13 9.79 13.41
C LYS A 102 5.92 11.05 13.07
N ILE A 103 7.23 10.96 12.95
CA ILE A 103 8.10 12.11 12.65
C ILE A 103 7.72 12.75 11.32
N PHE A 104 7.50 11.94 10.31
CA PHE A 104 7.11 12.38 8.97
C PHE A 104 5.71 13.03 8.97
N ILE A 105 4.77 12.38 9.63
CA ILE A 105 3.36 12.84 9.68
C ILE A 105 3.24 14.14 10.49
N ASP A 106 3.96 14.26 11.60
CA ASP A 106 3.99 15.50 12.38
C ASP A 106 4.49 16.69 11.55
N ARG A 107 5.43 16.47 10.63
CA ARG A 107 5.91 17.50 9.70
C ARG A 107 4.83 17.92 8.71
N ILE A 108 4.07 16.97 8.17
CA ILE A 108 2.95 17.26 7.26
C ILE A 108 1.90 18.12 7.98
N LEU A 109 1.51 17.73 9.18
CA LEU A 109 0.51 18.46 9.98
C LEU A 109 0.98 19.90 10.29
N LYS A 110 2.24 20.09 10.64
CA LYS A 110 2.81 21.43 10.86
C LYS A 110 2.81 22.30 9.61
N MET A 111 3.07 21.73 8.45
CA MET A 111 3.04 22.49 7.18
C MET A 111 1.63 22.98 6.85
N MET A 112 0.62 22.26 7.29
CA MET A 112 -0.77 22.62 7.03
C MET A 112 -1.34 23.67 7.99
N GLU A 113 -0.78 23.78 9.18
CA GLU A 113 -1.17 24.79 10.18
C GLU A 113 -0.71 26.23 9.81
N LYS A 114 0.14 26.34 8.82
CA LYS A 114 0.62 27.64 8.30
C LYS A 114 -0.24 28.10 7.12
#